data_0981f25ff42ca9f3e330f0ed2c2bd202
#
_entry.id   0981f25ff42ca9f3e330f0ed2c2bd202
#
_cell.length_a   1.000
_cell.length_b   1.000
_cell.length_c   1.000
_cell.angle_alpha   90.00
_cell.angle_beta   90.00
_cell.angle_gamma   90.00
#
_symmetry.space_group_name_H-M   'P 1'
#
loop_
_entity.id
_entity.type
_entity.pdbx_description
1 polymer ?
#
loop_
_entity_poly.entity_id
_entity_poly.type
_entity_poly.pdbx_seq_one_letter_code
_entity_poly.pdbx_strand_id
1 'polypeptide(L)'
;MPTNHRSSRLFAFALLALLLIAGGFGYWKSTLDRLPEGLSMGNGRLEATEVQIASKTPGRLAEVLVDEGDKVSKDQLLARMDTRTLEAQRAQAEADVVRTRENLAAAEANVQLRQSELLLANQELKRSRELFKRGFASQQIIDQQQARLNTGNAAVQAAQAQVAAVRAAIGSAKALVAQLTSEIDDSSLRAPIDGIIQLRLAEPGEVLGAGGRVLLLIDPSDQYMNLYLSASVTGRLAVGSEARILLDALPDQPLPAKISFVAAKSQFTPKEVETRDERQKLVFRVKLRLTEPSAVPQAKPGMPGAGYVRTATVDWPANLQ
;
A
#
# COMPACT_ATOMS: atom_id res chain seq x y z
N MET A 1 53.05 25.67 76.69
CA MET A 1 52.57 25.69 75.30
C MET A 1 51.09 25.47 75.34
N PRO A 2 50.21 26.44 75.04
CA PRO A 2 48.79 26.23 75.03
C PRO A 2 48.39 25.67 73.68
N THR A 3 47.82 24.49 73.67
CA THR A 3 47.31 23.79 72.49
C THR A 3 46.03 24.44 71.99
N ASN A 4 46.04 24.79 70.72
CA ASN A 4 45.03 25.57 69.97
C ASN A 4 43.79 24.73 69.68
N HIS A 5 42.94 24.42 70.67
CA HIS A 5 41.69 23.65 70.55
C HIS A 5 40.53 24.37 69.85
N ARG A 6 40.65 25.69 69.59
CA ARG A 6 39.63 26.47 68.92
C ARG A 6 39.61 26.29 67.40
N SER A 7 40.79 26.14 66.81
CA SER A 7 40.89 25.96 65.33
C SER A 7 40.40 24.60 64.86
N SER A 8 40.62 23.53 65.63
CA SER A 8 40.16 22.18 65.29
C SER A 8 38.60 22.03 65.31
N ARG A 9 37.98 22.75 66.28
CA ARG A 9 36.48 22.76 66.33
C ARG A 9 35.85 23.55 65.17
N LEU A 10 36.45 24.65 64.76
CA LEU A 10 36.02 25.41 63.59
C LEU A 10 36.19 24.61 62.28
N PHE A 11 37.27 23.87 62.14
CA PHE A 11 37.49 22.96 61.02
C PHE A 11 36.46 21.81 60.98
N ALA A 12 36.17 21.21 62.17
CA ALA A 12 35.16 20.17 62.27
C ALA A 12 33.72 20.67 61.89
N PHE A 13 33.38 21.90 62.36
CA PHE A 13 32.08 22.52 61.95
C PHE A 13 32.04 22.88 60.49
N ALA A 14 33.11 23.38 59.87
CA ALA A 14 33.20 23.66 58.47
C ALA A 14 33.06 22.38 57.60
N LEU A 15 33.70 21.30 58.02
CA LEU A 15 33.62 20.00 57.35
C LEU A 15 32.20 19.41 57.45
N LEU A 16 31.52 19.52 58.58
CA LEU A 16 30.15 19.06 58.80
C LEU A 16 29.14 19.89 57.95
N ALA A 17 29.33 21.21 57.89
CA ALA A 17 28.51 22.07 57.04
C ALA A 17 28.68 21.75 55.56
N LEU A 18 29.91 21.46 55.11
CA LEU A 18 30.18 21.07 53.71
C LEU A 18 29.55 19.73 53.35
N LEU A 19 29.57 18.75 54.26
CA LEU A 19 28.91 17.47 54.12
C LEU A 19 27.37 17.60 54.06
N LEU A 20 26.80 18.47 54.90
CA LEU A 20 25.34 18.73 54.86
C LEU A 20 24.91 19.44 53.58
N ILE A 21 25.71 20.39 53.09
CA ILE A 21 25.45 21.06 51.78
C ILE A 21 25.61 20.09 50.65
N ALA A 22 26.65 19.25 50.63
CA ALA A 22 26.84 18.23 49.60
C ALA A 22 25.75 17.15 49.64
N GLY A 23 25.33 16.71 50.84
CA GLY A 23 24.24 15.76 51.04
C GLY A 23 22.89 16.36 50.63
N GLY A 24 22.62 17.62 51.00
CA GLY A 24 21.42 18.38 50.58
C GLY A 24 21.37 18.61 49.08
N PHE A 25 22.48 18.94 48.44
CA PHE A 25 22.61 19.10 47.01
C PHE A 25 22.43 17.76 46.26
N GLY A 26 23.04 16.69 46.80
CA GLY A 26 22.86 15.33 46.26
C GLY A 26 21.40 14.83 46.37
N TYR A 27 20.77 15.09 47.51
CA TYR A 27 19.37 14.77 47.73
C TYR A 27 18.45 15.59 46.82
N TRP A 28 18.69 16.92 46.71
CA TRP A 28 17.93 17.81 45.82
C TRP A 28 18.08 17.40 44.36
N LYS A 29 19.28 17.06 43.90
CA LYS A 29 19.51 16.56 42.53
C LYS A 29 18.82 15.21 42.26
N SER A 30 18.79 14.29 43.24
CA SER A 30 18.14 12.99 43.10
C SER A 30 16.62 13.06 43.12
N THR A 31 16.02 14.15 43.60
CA THR A 31 14.57 14.37 43.59
C THR A 31 14.09 15.07 42.31
N LEU A 32 14.99 15.81 41.62
CA LEU A 32 14.67 16.49 40.34
C LEU A 32 14.52 15.54 39.16
N ASP A 33 15.19 14.37 39.19
CA ASP A 33 15.19 13.41 38.07
C ASP A 33 14.07 12.33 38.18
N ARG A 34 13.11 12.43 39.11
CA ARG A 34 12.02 11.47 39.24
C ARG A 34 10.76 11.98 38.59
N LEU A 35 10.34 11.25 37.56
CA LEU A 35 9.02 11.46 36.98
C LEU A 35 7.91 11.32 38.05
N PRO A 36 6.87 12.16 38.03
CA PRO A 36 5.75 12.04 38.95
C PRO A 36 5.14 10.63 38.94
N GLU A 37 4.68 10.13 40.06
CA GLU A 37 3.95 8.87 40.14
C GLU A 37 2.75 8.91 39.18
N GLY A 38 2.59 7.86 38.36
CA GLY A 38 1.54 7.80 37.35
C GLY A 38 1.98 8.24 35.94
N LEU A 39 3.24 8.68 35.76
CA LEU A 39 3.86 8.87 34.48
C LEU A 39 4.96 7.85 34.23
N SER A 40 5.13 7.44 33.01
CA SER A 40 6.25 6.61 32.58
C SER A 40 6.79 7.12 31.26
N MET A 41 8.09 7.00 31.08
CA MET A 41 8.75 7.41 29.84
C MET A 41 9.49 6.23 29.20
N GLY A 42 9.68 6.32 27.90
CA GLY A 42 10.56 5.45 27.14
C GLY A 42 11.22 6.24 26.02
N ASN A 43 12.47 5.88 25.73
CA ASN A 43 13.18 6.48 24.61
C ASN A 43 12.72 5.85 23.31
N GLY A 44 12.71 6.66 22.25
CA GLY A 44 12.33 6.22 20.92
C GLY A 44 12.86 7.16 19.85
N ARG A 45 12.46 6.89 18.64
CA ARG A 45 12.74 7.74 17.48
C ARG A 45 11.42 8.04 16.78
N LEU A 46 11.25 9.27 16.34
CA LEU A 46 10.11 9.62 15.50
C LEU A 46 10.24 8.92 14.16
N GLU A 47 9.20 8.23 13.74
CA GLU A 47 9.10 7.50 12.48
C GLU A 47 7.89 8.01 11.72
N ALA A 48 7.86 7.80 10.41
CA ALA A 48 6.67 8.01 9.57
C ALA A 48 6.37 6.75 8.79
N THR A 49 5.14 6.62 8.32
CA THR A 49 4.79 5.49 7.47
C THR A 49 5.49 5.62 6.14
N GLU A 50 6.25 4.58 5.78
CA GLU A 50 7.00 4.47 4.54
C GLU A 50 6.23 3.65 3.52
N VAL A 51 6.17 4.17 2.27
CA VAL A 51 5.57 3.47 1.13
C VAL A 51 6.62 3.32 0.05
N GLN A 52 6.90 2.08 -0.33
CA GLN A 52 7.85 1.78 -1.39
C GLN A 52 7.14 1.80 -2.74
N ILE A 53 7.61 2.64 -3.65
CA ILE A 53 7.15 2.67 -5.04
C ILE A 53 8.05 1.71 -5.83
N ALA A 54 7.43 0.65 -6.34
CA ALA A 54 8.14 -0.43 -7.03
C ALA A 54 7.48 -0.75 -8.37
N SER A 55 8.28 -1.21 -9.33
CA SER A 55 7.77 -1.68 -10.61
C SER A 55 7.04 -3.01 -10.46
N LYS A 56 5.84 -3.12 -11.00
CA LYS A 56 5.06 -4.36 -11.03
C LYS A 56 5.60 -5.32 -12.09
N THR A 57 6.04 -4.78 -13.22
CA THR A 57 6.58 -5.54 -14.37
C THR A 57 8.09 -5.36 -14.50
N PRO A 58 8.82 -6.38 -14.97
CA PRO A 58 10.23 -6.22 -15.26
C PRO A 58 10.43 -5.32 -16.50
N GLY A 59 11.46 -4.48 -16.46
CA GLY A 59 11.74 -3.61 -17.59
C GLY A 59 12.86 -2.60 -17.30
N ARG A 60 13.13 -1.71 -18.24
CA ARG A 60 14.04 -0.61 -18.06
C ARG A 60 13.30 0.60 -17.50
N LEU A 61 13.87 1.27 -16.52
CA LEU A 61 13.37 2.55 -16.02
C LEU A 61 13.70 3.63 -17.07
N ALA A 62 12.68 4.22 -17.68
CA ALA A 62 12.87 5.24 -18.73
C ALA A 62 13.19 6.60 -18.13
N GLU A 63 12.42 7.04 -17.14
CA GLU A 63 12.57 8.34 -16.51
C GLU A 63 12.07 8.32 -15.06
N VAL A 64 12.65 9.20 -14.24
CA VAL A 64 12.17 9.56 -12.90
C VAL A 64 11.93 11.05 -12.90
N LEU A 65 10.72 11.46 -12.50
CA LEU A 65 10.20 12.84 -12.66
C LEU A 65 10.27 13.65 -11.36
N VAL A 66 10.76 13.05 -10.28
CA VAL A 66 10.83 13.64 -8.95
C VAL A 66 12.18 13.38 -8.31
N ASP A 67 12.61 14.30 -7.45
CA ASP A 67 13.85 14.18 -6.68
C ASP A 67 13.60 13.99 -5.19
N GLU A 68 14.65 13.66 -4.45
CA GLU A 68 14.60 13.52 -2.99
C GLU A 68 14.21 14.87 -2.33
N GLY A 69 13.24 14.82 -1.43
CA GLY A 69 12.69 16.00 -0.77
C GLY A 69 11.44 16.59 -1.45
N ASP A 70 11.10 16.16 -2.65
CA ASP A 70 9.91 16.65 -3.36
C ASP A 70 8.62 16.22 -2.65
N LYS A 71 7.67 17.16 -2.57
CA LYS A 71 6.30 16.90 -2.14
C LYS A 71 5.50 16.40 -3.33
N VAL A 72 4.82 15.29 -3.16
CA VAL A 72 4.01 14.66 -4.19
C VAL A 72 2.58 14.46 -3.70
N SER A 73 1.63 14.58 -4.63
CA SER A 73 0.22 14.32 -4.37
C SER A 73 -0.17 12.92 -4.82
N LYS A 74 -1.22 12.38 -4.22
CA LYS A 74 -1.81 11.11 -4.63
C LYS A 74 -2.08 11.10 -6.14
N ASP A 75 -1.83 9.96 -6.78
CA ASP A 75 -1.96 9.70 -8.23
C ASP A 75 -0.99 10.50 -9.12
N GLN A 76 -0.10 11.33 -8.55
CA GLN A 76 0.96 12.00 -9.30
C GLN A 76 1.91 10.99 -9.92
N LEU A 77 2.26 11.18 -11.20
CA LEU A 77 3.26 10.37 -11.90
C LEU A 77 4.65 10.68 -11.34
N LEU A 78 5.34 9.64 -10.88
CA LEU A 78 6.67 9.74 -10.25
C LEU A 78 7.78 9.24 -11.16
N ALA A 79 7.52 8.13 -11.86
CA ALA A 79 8.48 7.51 -12.75
C ALA A 79 7.76 6.71 -13.85
N ARG A 80 8.47 6.38 -14.92
CA ARG A 80 7.92 5.62 -16.04
C ARG A 80 8.93 4.55 -16.48
N MET A 81 8.41 3.35 -16.71
CA MET A 81 9.16 2.27 -17.36
C MET A 81 9.14 2.44 -18.89
N ASP A 82 10.06 1.81 -19.57
CA ASP A 82 10.08 1.76 -21.05
C ASP A 82 8.95 0.87 -21.59
N THR A 83 7.97 1.47 -22.22
CA THR A 83 6.74 0.81 -22.73
C THR A 83 6.79 0.51 -24.22
N ARG A 84 7.85 0.86 -24.95
CA ARG A 84 7.90 0.75 -26.41
C ARG A 84 7.56 -0.63 -26.95
N THR A 85 8.04 -1.68 -26.28
CA THR A 85 7.72 -3.06 -26.66
C THR A 85 6.25 -3.41 -26.41
N LEU A 86 5.70 -2.98 -25.28
CA LEU A 86 4.28 -3.20 -24.95
C LEU A 86 3.35 -2.42 -25.89
N GLU A 87 3.72 -1.20 -26.25
CA GLU A 87 2.98 -0.38 -27.21
C GLU A 87 2.96 -1.02 -28.61
N ALA A 88 4.09 -1.57 -29.07
CA ALA A 88 4.16 -2.30 -30.34
C ALA A 88 3.29 -3.57 -30.30
N GLN A 89 3.31 -4.32 -29.21
CA GLN A 89 2.47 -5.49 -29.01
C GLN A 89 0.98 -5.12 -28.97
N ARG A 90 0.62 -4.01 -28.31
CA ARG A 90 -0.77 -3.51 -28.28
C ARG A 90 -1.23 -3.13 -29.69
N ALA A 91 -0.41 -2.42 -30.46
CA ALA A 91 -0.73 -2.07 -31.83
C ALA A 91 -0.95 -3.31 -32.73
N GLN A 92 -0.15 -4.36 -32.54
CA GLN A 92 -0.36 -5.63 -33.21
C GLN A 92 -1.68 -6.29 -32.81
N ALA A 93 -2.01 -6.32 -31.51
CA ALA A 93 -3.26 -6.87 -31.02
C ALA A 93 -4.48 -6.08 -31.50
N GLU A 94 -4.37 -4.75 -31.62
CA GLU A 94 -5.41 -3.89 -32.20
C GLU A 94 -5.64 -4.21 -33.69
N ALA A 95 -4.57 -4.43 -34.47
CA ALA A 95 -4.67 -4.87 -35.87
C ALA A 95 -5.36 -6.25 -35.99
N ASP A 96 -5.11 -7.15 -35.03
CA ASP A 96 -5.77 -8.46 -34.96
C ASP A 96 -7.30 -8.32 -34.69
N VAL A 97 -7.72 -7.37 -33.85
CA VAL A 97 -9.13 -7.04 -33.65
C VAL A 97 -9.76 -6.56 -34.97
N VAL A 98 -9.07 -5.70 -35.73
CA VAL A 98 -9.58 -5.24 -37.06
C VAL A 98 -9.70 -6.41 -37.99
N ARG A 99 -8.67 -7.25 -38.16
CA ARG A 99 -8.72 -8.43 -39.03
C ARG A 99 -9.87 -9.39 -38.65
N THR A 100 -10.11 -9.60 -37.37
CA THR A 100 -11.19 -10.48 -36.92
C THR A 100 -12.56 -9.86 -37.15
N ARG A 101 -12.71 -8.52 -37.15
CA ARG A 101 -13.94 -7.83 -37.55
C ARG A 101 -14.23 -7.99 -39.05
N GLU A 102 -13.22 -7.95 -39.91
CA GLU A 102 -13.40 -8.22 -41.34
C GLU A 102 -13.85 -9.67 -41.57
N ASN A 103 -13.33 -10.62 -40.81
CA ASN A 103 -13.79 -12.00 -40.82
C ASN A 103 -15.27 -12.11 -40.38
N LEU A 104 -15.73 -11.28 -39.43
CA LEU A 104 -17.14 -11.23 -39.05
C LEU A 104 -18.02 -10.74 -40.22
N ALA A 105 -17.61 -9.68 -40.88
CA ALA A 105 -18.35 -9.17 -42.05
C ALA A 105 -18.48 -10.22 -43.14
N ALA A 106 -17.41 -10.97 -43.43
CA ALA A 106 -17.44 -12.10 -44.37
C ALA A 106 -18.38 -13.23 -43.91
N ALA A 107 -18.37 -13.58 -42.62
CA ALA A 107 -19.29 -14.59 -42.07
C ALA A 107 -20.75 -14.14 -42.13
N GLU A 108 -21.02 -12.86 -41.84
CA GLU A 108 -22.38 -12.28 -41.96
C GLU A 108 -22.89 -12.25 -43.42
N ALA A 109 -22.02 -11.92 -44.38
CA ALA A 109 -22.34 -12.01 -45.79
C ALA A 109 -22.69 -13.46 -46.23
N ASN A 110 -21.96 -14.46 -45.68
CA ASN A 110 -22.29 -15.87 -45.93
C ASN A 110 -23.65 -16.26 -45.35
N VAL A 111 -24.05 -15.74 -44.19
CA VAL A 111 -25.41 -15.95 -43.64
C VAL A 111 -26.46 -15.41 -44.62
N GLN A 112 -26.27 -14.21 -45.18
CA GLN A 112 -27.18 -13.63 -46.17
C GLN A 112 -27.29 -14.47 -47.43
N LEU A 113 -26.17 -15.01 -47.94
CA LEU A 113 -26.16 -15.93 -49.07
C LEU A 113 -27.02 -17.16 -48.77
N ARG A 114 -26.80 -17.85 -47.64
CA ARG A 114 -27.56 -19.04 -47.25
C ARG A 114 -29.03 -18.77 -47.00
N GLN A 115 -29.38 -17.61 -46.49
CA GLN A 115 -30.77 -17.17 -46.35
C GLN A 115 -31.46 -16.99 -47.71
N SER A 116 -30.77 -16.43 -48.70
CA SER A 116 -31.30 -16.27 -50.07
C SER A 116 -31.52 -17.62 -50.74
N GLU A 117 -30.58 -18.57 -50.58
CA GLU A 117 -30.73 -19.96 -51.07
C GLU A 117 -31.93 -20.66 -50.41
N LEU A 118 -32.09 -20.51 -49.09
CA LEU A 118 -33.24 -21.05 -48.37
C LEU A 118 -34.56 -20.47 -48.84
N LEU A 119 -34.64 -19.16 -49.11
CA LEU A 119 -35.80 -18.49 -49.63
C LEU A 119 -36.20 -19.07 -50.99
N LEU A 120 -35.23 -19.29 -51.92
CA LEU A 120 -35.43 -19.92 -53.18
C LEU A 120 -36.00 -21.35 -53.04
N ALA A 121 -35.37 -22.17 -52.20
CA ALA A 121 -35.82 -23.55 -51.93
C ALA A 121 -37.26 -23.60 -51.37
N ASN A 122 -37.62 -22.62 -50.50
CA ASN A 122 -38.98 -22.51 -49.97
C ASN A 122 -40.01 -22.13 -51.08
N GLN A 123 -39.63 -21.22 -51.96
CA GLN A 123 -40.50 -20.84 -53.14
C GLN A 123 -40.70 -22.00 -54.12
N GLU A 124 -39.65 -22.76 -54.40
CA GLU A 124 -39.70 -23.96 -55.26
C GLU A 124 -40.56 -25.05 -54.63
N LEU A 125 -40.43 -25.30 -53.33
CA LEU A 125 -41.32 -26.27 -52.68
C LEU A 125 -42.78 -25.84 -52.70
N LYS A 126 -43.07 -24.56 -52.45
CA LYS A 126 -44.44 -24.01 -52.54
C LYS A 126 -45.02 -24.19 -53.93
N ARG A 127 -44.28 -23.86 -55.00
CA ARG A 127 -44.67 -24.04 -56.37
C ARG A 127 -44.89 -25.51 -56.67
N SER A 128 -44.02 -26.40 -56.29
CA SER A 128 -44.19 -27.85 -56.55
C SER A 128 -45.39 -28.43 -55.83
N ARG A 129 -45.71 -27.98 -54.60
CA ARG A 129 -46.96 -28.39 -53.91
C ARG A 129 -48.21 -27.94 -54.60
N GLU A 130 -48.25 -26.74 -55.22
CA GLU A 130 -49.40 -26.28 -55.99
C GLU A 130 -49.57 -27.08 -57.28
N LEU A 131 -48.50 -27.40 -58.00
CA LEU A 131 -48.50 -28.24 -59.18
C LEU A 131 -48.96 -29.67 -58.86
N PHE A 132 -48.51 -30.22 -57.74
CA PHE A 132 -48.96 -31.54 -57.28
C PHE A 132 -50.49 -31.57 -57.04
N LYS A 133 -51.06 -30.56 -56.37
CA LYS A 133 -52.50 -30.46 -56.15
C LYS A 133 -53.30 -30.43 -57.44
N ARG A 134 -52.65 -29.94 -58.51
CA ARG A 134 -53.28 -29.88 -59.87
C ARG A 134 -53.00 -31.13 -60.77
N GLY A 135 -52.26 -32.13 -60.19
CA GLY A 135 -51.90 -33.34 -60.91
C GLY A 135 -50.69 -33.23 -61.86
N PHE A 136 -49.95 -32.11 -61.82
CA PHE A 136 -48.82 -31.84 -62.72
C PHE A 136 -47.42 -32.10 -62.09
N ALA A 137 -47.34 -32.66 -60.89
CA ALA A 137 -46.10 -33.05 -60.28
C ALA A 137 -46.22 -34.38 -59.51
N SER A 138 -45.13 -35.12 -59.33
CA SER A 138 -45.12 -36.38 -58.61
C SER A 138 -44.76 -36.15 -57.12
N GLN A 139 -45.13 -37.11 -56.25
CA GLN A 139 -44.70 -37.09 -54.80
C GLN A 139 -43.21 -37.05 -54.68
N GLN A 140 -42.45 -37.74 -55.54
CA GLN A 140 -40.99 -37.74 -55.54
C GLN A 140 -40.39 -36.31 -55.65
N ILE A 141 -41.02 -35.42 -56.48
CA ILE A 141 -40.62 -34.02 -56.66
C ILE A 141 -40.86 -33.26 -55.37
N ILE A 142 -41.95 -33.47 -54.66
CA ILE A 142 -42.25 -32.85 -53.38
C ILE A 142 -41.20 -33.27 -52.36
N ASP A 143 -40.88 -34.58 -52.21
CA ASP A 143 -39.93 -35.10 -51.27
C ASP A 143 -38.51 -34.55 -51.52
N GLN A 144 -38.10 -34.41 -52.79
CA GLN A 144 -36.86 -33.82 -53.22
C GLN A 144 -36.76 -32.32 -52.82
N GLN A 145 -37.85 -31.54 -53.09
CA GLN A 145 -37.84 -30.13 -52.70
C GLN A 145 -37.90 -29.93 -51.17
N GLN A 146 -38.59 -30.82 -50.45
CA GLN A 146 -38.61 -30.82 -49.00
C GLN A 146 -37.19 -31.11 -48.42
N ALA A 147 -36.48 -32.07 -49.02
CA ALA A 147 -35.08 -32.36 -48.62
C ALA A 147 -34.17 -31.14 -48.89
N ARG A 148 -34.32 -30.43 -50.01
CA ARG A 148 -33.57 -29.19 -50.30
C ARG A 148 -33.86 -28.09 -49.26
N LEU A 149 -35.14 -27.90 -48.89
CA LEU A 149 -35.49 -26.96 -47.82
C LEU A 149 -34.85 -27.30 -46.50
N ASN A 150 -34.85 -28.58 -46.09
CA ASN A 150 -34.24 -29.04 -44.86
C ASN A 150 -32.71 -28.81 -44.86
N THR A 151 -32.03 -29.09 -45.99
CA THR A 151 -30.61 -28.82 -46.18
C THR A 151 -30.32 -27.31 -46.12
N GLY A 152 -31.17 -26.47 -46.76
CA GLY A 152 -31.04 -25.01 -46.67
C GLY A 152 -31.16 -24.48 -45.25
N ASN A 153 -32.11 -24.98 -44.45
CA ASN A 153 -32.25 -24.63 -43.04
C ASN A 153 -30.98 -24.99 -42.24
N ALA A 154 -30.44 -26.20 -42.43
CA ALA A 154 -29.21 -26.62 -41.77
C ALA A 154 -28.02 -25.75 -42.18
N ALA A 155 -27.93 -25.34 -43.46
CA ALA A 155 -26.87 -24.46 -43.93
C ALA A 155 -26.93 -23.05 -43.31
N VAL A 156 -28.13 -22.48 -43.14
CA VAL A 156 -28.30 -21.20 -42.42
C VAL A 156 -27.88 -21.32 -40.96
N GLN A 157 -28.29 -22.38 -40.27
CA GLN A 157 -27.88 -22.60 -38.87
C GLN A 157 -26.39 -22.75 -38.74
N ALA A 158 -25.72 -23.48 -39.63
CA ALA A 158 -24.26 -23.60 -39.63
C ALA A 158 -23.56 -22.26 -39.86
N ALA A 159 -24.05 -21.44 -40.81
CA ALA A 159 -23.51 -20.11 -41.06
C ALA A 159 -23.70 -19.17 -39.84
N GLN A 160 -24.84 -19.23 -39.16
CA GLN A 160 -25.09 -18.47 -37.93
C GLN A 160 -24.17 -18.91 -36.79
N ALA A 161 -23.93 -20.19 -36.63
CA ALA A 161 -22.96 -20.72 -35.65
C ALA A 161 -21.55 -20.20 -35.94
N GLN A 162 -21.16 -20.09 -37.22
CA GLN A 162 -19.87 -19.50 -37.62
C GLN A 162 -19.77 -18.01 -37.22
N VAL A 163 -20.84 -17.23 -37.42
CA VAL A 163 -20.91 -15.83 -36.96
C VAL A 163 -20.72 -15.75 -35.45
N ALA A 164 -21.37 -16.62 -34.67
CA ALA A 164 -21.20 -16.66 -33.21
C ALA A 164 -19.74 -16.99 -32.79
N ALA A 165 -19.11 -17.93 -33.48
CA ALA A 165 -17.72 -18.30 -33.25
C ALA A 165 -16.75 -17.12 -33.52
N VAL A 166 -16.95 -16.39 -34.62
CA VAL A 166 -16.11 -15.22 -34.96
C VAL A 166 -16.35 -14.08 -33.96
N ARG A 167 -17.61 -13.86 -33.52
CA ARG A 167 -17.88 -12.87 -32.44
C ARG A 167 -17.16 -13.20 -31.15
N ALA A 168 -17.10 -14.45 -30.76
CA ALA A 168 -16.31 -14.90 -29.59
C ALA A 168 -14.82 -14.63 -29.81
N ALA A 169 -14.29 -14.87 -31.02
CA ALA A 169 -12.89 -14.57 -31.35
C ALA A 169 -12.56 -13.06 -31.24
N ILE A 170 -13.51 -12.18 -31.66
CA ILE A 170 -13.34 -10.72 -31.41
C ILE A 170 -13.25 -10.41 -29.91
N GLY A 171 -14.07 -11.08 -29.08
CA GLY A 171 -14.01 -10.94 -27.63
C GLY A 171 -12.63 -11.26 -27.07
N SER A 172 -12.05 -12.38 -27.50
CA SER A 172 -10.70 -12.80 -27.10
C SER A 172 -9.61 -11.82 -27.55
N ALA A 173 -9.68 -11.34 -28.81
CA ALA A 173 -8.72 -10.36 -29.31
C ALA A 173 -8.80 -9.02 -28.56
N LYS A 174 -10.00 -8.54 -28.22
CA LYS A 174 -10.18 -7.35 -27.38
C LYS A 174 -9.65 -7.53 -25.97
N ALA A 175 -9.79 -8.72 -25.37
CA ALA A 175 -9.25 -9.02 -24.05
C ALA A 175 -7.72 -8.91 -24.02
N LEU A 176 -7.04 -9.34 -25.08
CA LEU A 176 -5.59 -9.17 -25.22
C LEU A 176 -5.18 -7.68 -25.29
N VAL A 177 -5.91 -6.86 -26.04
CA VAL A 177 -5.67 -5.40 -26.07
C VAL A 177 -5.87 -4.78 -24.70
N ALA A 178 -6.90 -5.19 -23.95
CA ALA A 178 -7.15 -4.70 -22.59
C ALA A 178 -6.04 -5.11 -21.62
N GLN A 179 -5.54 -6.34 -21.72
CA GLN A 179 -4.39 -6.81 -20.92
C GLN A 179 -3.15 -5.95 -21.17
N LEU A 180 -2.75 -5.76 -22.44
CA LEU A 180 -1.58 -4.97 -22.79
C LEU A 180 -1.72 -3.50 -22.36
N THR A 181 -2.94 -2.95 -22.46
CA THR A 181 -3.23 -1.59 -21.96
C THR A 181 -3.00 -1.49 -20.45
N SER A 182 -3.48 -2.48 -19.68
CA SER A 182 -3.25 -2.52 -18.23
C SER A 182 -1.76 -2.65 -17.88
N GLU A 183 -0.98 -3.42 -18.65
CA GLU A 183 0.47 -3.55 -18.44
C GLU A 183 1.22 -2.25 -18.74
N ILE A 184 0.76 -1.48 -19.76
CA ILE A 184 1.29 -0.14 -20.05
C ILE A 184 0.95 0.84 -18.93
N ASP A 185 -0.27 0.83 -18.42
CA ASP A 185 -0.69 1.67 -17.30
C ASP A 185 0.10 1.33 -16.02
N ASP A 186 0.31 0.05 -15.73
CA ASP A 186 1.13 -0.43 -14.60
C ASP A 186 2.61 -0.04 -14.73
N SER A 187 3.07 0.31 -15.93
CA SER A 187 4.41 0.81 -16.20
C SER A 187 4.59 2.29 -15.81
N SER A 188 3.50 2.98 -15.45
CA SER A 188 3.49 4.34 -14.93
C SER A 188 3.43 4.30 -13.41
N LEU A 189 4.55 4.55 -12.75
CA LEU A 189 4.66 4.51 -11.30
C LEU A 189 4.09 5.80 -10.70
N ARG A 190 3.00 5.69 -9.92
CA ARG A 190 2.30 6.82 -9.33
C ARG A 190 2.34 6.78 -7.81
N ALA A 191 2.21 7.93 -7.17
CA ALA A 191 2.10 8.04 -5.72
C ALA A 191 0.74 7.48 -5.24
N PRO A 192 0.71 6.50 -4.33
CA PRO A 192 -0.55 5.98 -3.79
C PRO A 192 -1.20 6.88 -2.74
N ILE A 193 -0.41 7.80 -2.16
CA ILE A 193 -0.80 8.77 -1.11
C ILE A 193 -0.08 10.09 -1.34
N ASP A 194 -0.54 11.14 -0.68
CA ASP A 194 0.22 12.38 -0.53
C ASP A 194 1.45 12.12 0.35
N GLY A 195 2.60 12.70 0.00
CA GLY A 195 3.80 12.45 0.77
C GLY A 195 5.03 13.23 0.30
N ILE A 196 6.18 12.81 0.82
CA ILE A 196 7.50 13.39 0.48
C ILE A 196 8.40 12.26 0.02
N ILE A 197 9.10 12.44 -1.09
CA ILE A 197 10.11 11.49 -1.57
C ILE A 197 11.29 11.50 -0.60
N GLN A 198 11.57 10.39 0.03
CA GLN A 198 12.66 10.26 0.99
C GLN A 198 13.96 9.81 0.32
N LEU A 199 13.86 8.82 -0.56
CA LEU A 199 15.01 8.25 -1.25
C LEU A 199 14.66 7.89 -2.69
N ARG A 200 15.62 8.08 -3.60
CA ARG A 200 15.61 7.53 -4.93
C ARG A 200 16.48 6.28 -4.96
N LEU A 201 15.90 5.12 -5.22
CA LEU A 201 16.53 3.81 -5.11
C LEU A 201 17.00 3.26 -6.48
N ALA A 202 16.50 3.84 -7.57
CA ALA A 202 16.86 3.44 -8.93
C ALA A 202 17.00 4.66 -9.84
N GLU A 203 17.90 4.55 -10.82
CA GLU A 203 18.22 5.61 -11.77
C GLU A 203 17.67 5.31 -13.17
N PRO A 204 17.35 6.37 -13.97
CA PRO A 204 16.96 6.20 -15.36
C PRO A 204 18.00 5.37 -16.14
N GLY A 205 17.53 4.39 -16.91
CA GLY A 205 18.37 3.46 -17.67
C GLY A 205 18.61 2.13 -16.99
N GLU A 206 18.38 2.00 -15.69
CA GLU A 206 18.48 0.73 -14.97
C GLU A 206 17.40 -0.27 -15.42
N VAL A 207 17.77 -1.54 -15.38
CA VAL A 207 16.85 -2.66 -15.64
C VAL A 207 16.42 -3.26 -14.32
N LEU A 208 15.11 -3.20 -14.04
CA LEU A 208 14.50 -3.67 -12.81
C LEU A 208 13.73 -4.97 -13.05
N GLY A 209 13.80 -5.87 -12.08
CA GLY A 209 12.92 -7.03 -12.02
C GLY A 209 11.51 -6.65 -11.52
N ALA A 210 10.58 -7.59 -11.57
CA ALA A 210 9.28 -7.42 -10.90
C ALA A 210 9.49 -7.20 -9.38
N GLY A 211 8.84 -6.18 -8.80
CA GLY A 211 9.07 -5.75 -7.43
C GLY A 211 10.31 -4.87 -7.23
N GLY A 212 11.02 -4.50 -8.30
CA GLY A 212 12.17 -3.58 -8.24
C GLY A 212 11.75 -2.22 -7.68
N ARG A 213 12.39 -1.80 -6.59
CA ARG A 213 12.07 -0.54 -5.89
C ARG A 213 12.69 0.63 -6.63
N VAL A 214 11.89 1.68 -6.82
CA VAL A 214 12.32 2.91 -7.52
C VAL A 214 12.44 4.08 -6.56
N LEU A 215 11.43 4.29 -5.71
CA LEU A 215 11.36 5.43 -4.78
C LEU A 215 10.87 4.96 -3.41
N LEU A 216 11.28 5.68 -2.37
CA LEU A 216 10.74 5.57 -1.03
C LEU A 216 9.98 6.85 -0.71
N LEU A 217 8.68 6.73 -0.47
CA LEU A 217 7.77 7.81 -0.10
C LEU A 217 7.47 7.74 1.40
N ILE A 218 7.47 8.85 2.09
CA ILE A 218 7.01 8.96 3.48
C ILE A 218 5.70 9.74 3.56
N ASP A 219 4.83 9.29 4.45
CA ASP A 219 3.60 10.01 4.81
C ASP A 219 3.86 10.95 5.99
N PRO A 220 3.96 12.27 5.78
CA PRO A 220 4.19 13.21 6.86
C PRO A 220 2.99 13.38 7.80
N SER A 221 1.82 12.89 7.42
CA SER A 221 0.60 12.94 8.23
C SER A 221 0.49 11.78 9.22
N ASP A 222 1.21 10.68 8.98
CA ASP A 222 1.22 9.49 9.84
C ASP A 222 2.57 9.29 10.53
N GLN A 223 2.84 10.19 11.47
CA GLN A 223 4.06 10.14 12.30
C GLN A 223 3.78 9.47 13.63
N TYR A 224 4.73 8.63 14.06
CA TYR A 224 4.63 7.89 15.31
C TYR A 224 6.00 7.64 15.95
N MET A 225 5.99 7.27 17.22
CA MET A 225 7.18 6.84 17.95
C MET A 225 6.94 5.46 18.57
N ASN A 226 7.89 4.56 18.40
CA ASN A 226 7.88 3.27 19.07
C ASN A 226 8.68 3.39 20.38
N LEU A 227 8.04 3.05 21.50
CA LEU A 227 8.64 2.96 22.82
C LEU A 227 8.72 1.51 23.24
N TYR A 228 9.69 1.24 24.12
CA TYR A 228 9.84 -0.05 24.77
C TYR A 228 9.70 0.13 26.28
N LEU A 229 8.56 -0.30 26.82
CA LEU A 229 8.21 -0.10 28.22
C LEU A 229 8.12 -1.45 28.94
N SER A 230 8.40 -1.44 30.27
CA SER A 230 8.36 -2.65 31.10
C SER A 230 6.94 -3.22 31.21
N ALA A 231 6.83 -4.51 31.51
CA ALA A 231 5.54 -5.20 31.70
C ALA A 231 4.64 -4.53 32.73
N SER A 232 5.23 -4.02 33.82
CA SER A 232 4.50 -3.34 34.91
C SER A 232 3.84 -2.03 34.49
N VAL A 233 4.46 -1.31 33.55
CA VAL A 233 3.92 -0.09 32.93
C VAL A 233 2.87 -0.45 31.89
N THR A 234 3.24 -1.33 30.96
CA THR A 234 2.42 -1.69 29.81
C THR A 234 1.08 -2.29 30.20
N GLY A 235 1.03 -3.08 31.27
CA GLY A 235 -0.22 -3.68 31.79
C GLY A 235 -1.25 -2.67 32.31
N ARG A 236 -0.87 -1.39 32.49
CA ARG A 236 -1.76 -0.30 32.90
C ARG A 236 -2.14 0.64 31.76
N LEU A 237 -1.58 0.44 30.57
CA LEU A 237 -1.85 1.30 29.41
C LEU A 237 -3.06 0.82 28.63
N ALA A 238 -3.92 1.77 28.25
CA ALA A 238 -5.03 1.52 27.34
C ALA A 238 -4.76 2.17 25.99
N VAL A 239 -5.12 1.49 24.90
CA VAL A 239 -5.10 2.07 23.55
C VAL A 239 -6.07 3.26 23.51
N GLY A 240 -5.65 4.35 22.89
CA GLY A 240 -6.40 5.62 22.85
C GLY A 240 -6.04 6.59 23.98
N SER A 241 -5.29 6.16 25.02
CA SER A 241 -4.84 7.06 26.08
C SER A 241 -3.91 8.14 25.55
N GLU A 242 -3.98 9.30 26.20
CA GLU A 242 -3.10 10.43 25.88
C GLU A 242 -1.64 10.11 26.20
N ALA A 243 -0.77 10.60 25.35
CA ALA A 243 0.67 10.53 25.46
C ALA A 243 1.28 11.83 24.96
N ARG A 244 2.54 12.05 25.27
CA ARG A 244 3.33 13.17 24.74
C ARG A 244 4.66 12.66 24.23
N ILE A 245 5.13 13.24 23.14
CA ILE A 245 6.47 12.97 22.59
C ILE A 245 7.29 14.26 22.74
N LEU A 246 8.45 14.14 23.34
CA LEU A 246 9.43 15.21 23.48
C LEU A 246 10.65 14.84 22.66
N LEU A 247 10.93 15.60 21.61
CA LEU A 247 12.11 15.39 20.77
C LEU A 247 13.33 16.10 21.38
N ASP A 248 14.49 15.47 21.33
CA ASP A 248 15.74 16.05 21.85
C ASP A 248 16.09 17.37 21.15
N ALA A 249 15.69 17.50 19.88
CA ALA A 249 15.88 18.74 19.10
C ALA A 249 14.86 19.84 19.43
N LEU A 250 13.76 19.52 20.16
CA LEU A 250 12.67 20.43 20.50
C LEU A 250 12.27 20.24 21.98
N PRO A 251 13.17 20.56 22.92
CA PRO A 251 12.99 20.23 24.35
C PRO A 251 11.85 21.02 25.02
N ASP A 252 11.46 22.18 24.46
CA ASP A 252 10.42 23.05 25.02
C ASP A 252 9.04 22.80 24.38
N GLN A 253 8.93 21.85 23.45
CA GLN A 253 7.72 21.64 22.65
C GLN A 253 7.24 20.17 22.74
N PRO A 254 6.50 19.79 23.80
CA PRO A 254 5.92 18.47 23.87
C PRO A 254 4.81 18.28 22.81
N LEU A 255 5.00 17.30 21.95
CA LEU A 255 4.09 16.97 20.87
C LEU A 255 2.93 16.10 21.40
N PRO A 256 1.67 16.49 21.18
CA PRO A 256 0.53 15.68 21.61
C PRO A 256 0.45 14.39 20.80
N ALA A 257 0.29 13.28 21.49
CA ALA A 257 0.21 11.94 20.90
C ALA A 257 -0.83 11.09 21.61
N LYS A 258 -1.21 9.97 20.99
CA LYS A 258 -2.07 8.94 21.58
C LYS A 258 -1.42 7.58 21.43
N ILE A 259 -1.67 6.70 22.41
CA ILE A 259 -1.30 5.29 22.30
C ILE A 259 -2.16 4.64 21.22
N SER A 260 -1.54 4.29 20.10
CA SER A 260 -2.22 3.63 18.97
C SER A 260 -2.12 2.11 19.01
N PHE A 261 -1.08 1.58 19.67
CA PHE A 261 -0.85 0.14 19.76
C PHE A 261 -0.04 -0.22 20.99
N VAL A 262 -0.39 -1.35 21.60
CA VAL A 262 0.35 -2.00 22.70
C VAL A 262 0.57 -3.46 22.31
N ALA A 263 1.84 -3.89 22.24
CA ALA A 263 2.18 -5.25 21.84
C ALA A 263 1.68 -6.27 22.87
N ALA A 264 1.03 -7.34 22.41
CA ALA A 264 0.57 -8.45 23.26
C ALA A 264 1.71 -9.42 23.63
N LYS A 265 2.84 -9.36 22.89
CA LYS A 265 4.03 -10.19 23.16
C LYS A 265 5.21 -9.29 23.48
N SER A 266 6.01 -9.69 24.48
CA SER A 266 7.26 -9.01 24.79
C SER A 266 8.24 -9.17 23.62
N GLN A 267 9.01 -8.12 23.38
CA GLN A 267 10.20 -8.22 22.52
C GLN A 267 11.40 -8.47 23.45
N PHE A 268 12.04 -9.59 23.28
CA PHE A 268 13.26 -9.91 24.00
C PHE A 268 14.27 -10.73 23.18
N THR A 269 15.54 -10.59 23.56
CA THR A 269 16.67 -11.38 23.08
C THR A 269 16.52 -12.87 23.47
N PRO A 270 17.06 -13.82 22.70
CA PRO A 270 16.71 -15.23 22.71
C PRO A 270 17.37 -16.03 23.87
N LYS A 271 17.01 -15.71 25.13
CA LYS A 271 17.29 -16.58 26.26
C LYS A 271 15.98 -16.85 26.98
N GLU A 272 15.73 -18.10 27.31
CA GLU A 272 14.61 -18.52 28.15
C GLU A 272 14.64 -17.75 29.47
N VAL A 273 13.53 -17.11 29.81
CA VAL A 273 13.41 -16.20 30.95
C VAL A 273 12.95 -17.02 32.13
N GLU A 274 13.90 -17.49 32.96
CA GLU A 274 13.58 -18.36 34.10
C GLU A 274 13.51 -17.62 35.43
N THR A 275 14.18 -16.48 35.57
CA THR A 275 14.27 -15.78 36.85
C THR A 275 13.30 -14.58 36.94
N ARG A 276 12.99 -14.18 38.21
CA ARG A 276 12.11 -13.03 38.48
C ARG A 276 12.70 -11.71 37.98
N ASP A 277 14.02 -11.57 38.08
CA ASP A 277 14.74 -10.37 37.64
C ASP A 277 14.80 -10.25 36.10
N GLU A 278 14.88 -11.38 35.40
CA GLU A 278 14.83 -11.38 33.92
C GLU A 278 13.44 -11.06 33.41
N ARG A 279 12.38 -11.50 34.09
CA ARG A 279 11.00 -11.12 33.76
C ARG A 279 10.75 -9.62 33.92
N GLN A 280 11.43 -8.94 34.82
CA GLN A 280 11.33 -7.49 34.98
C GLN A 280 12.00 -6.70 33.84
N LYS A 281 12.94 -7.34 33.12
CA LYS A 281 13.61 -6.76 31.93
C LYS A 281 12.84 -6.94 30.63
N LEU A 282 11.72 -7.67 30.66
CA LEU A 282 10.85 -7.81 29.49
C LEU A 282 10.23 -6.46 29.14
N VAL A 283 10.44 -6.04 27.89
CA VAL A 283 9.87 -4.82 27.36
C VAL A 283 8.83 -5.11 26.29
N PHE A 284 7.82 -4.28 26.26
CA PHE A 284 6.73 -4.34 25.30
C PHE A 284 6.75 -3.11 24.43
N ARG A 285 6.57 -3.30 23.13
CA ARG A 285 6.49 -2.18 22.19
C ARG A 285 5.15 -1.47 22.37
N VAL A 286 5.21 -0.17 22.58
CA VAL A 286 4.06 0.74 22.61
C VAL A 286 4.24 1.75 21.49
N LYS A 287 3.26 1.89 20.60
CA LYS A 287 3.30 2.88 19.50
C LYS A 287 2.50 4.10 19.91
N LEU A 288 3.15 5.24 19.94
CA LEU A 288 2.54 6.56 20.10
C LEU A 288 2.38 7.19 18.73
N ARG A 289 1.17 7.58 18.34
CA ARG A 289 0.89 8.31 17.10
C ARG A 289 0.66 9.77 17.41
N LEU A 290 1.31 10.68 16.68
CA LEU A 290 1.05 12.11 16.81
C LEU A 290 -0.39 12.44 16.45
N THR A 291 -1.02 13.34 17.22
CA THR A 291 -2.40 13.75 16.97
C THR A 291 -2.44 14.82 15.86
N GLU A 292 -1.47 15.70 15.83
CA GLU A 292 -1.36 16.82 14.88
C GLU A 292 0.06 16.94 14.32
N PRO A 293 0.49 16.03 13.42
CA PRO A 293 1.84 16.05 12.86
C PRO A 293 2.19 17.35 12.14
N SER A 294 1.22 17.96 11.48
CA SER A 294 1.39 19.22 10.72
C SER A 294 1.58 20.46 11.58
N ALA A 295 1.25 20.40 12.88
CA ALA A 295 1.40 21.54 13.78
C ALA A 295 2.88 21.89 14.07
N VAL A 296 3.79 20.94 13.89
CA VAL A 296 5.23 21.12 14.14
C VAL A 296 6.05 20.62 12.93
N PRO A 297 6.20 21.47 11.90
CA PRO A 297 6.94 21.09 10.69
C PRO A 297 8.42 20.76 10.91
N GLN A 298 8.99 21.18 12.04
CA GLN A 298 10.38 20.89 12.44
C GLN A 298 10.56 19.45 12.93
N ALA A 299 9.50 18.79 13.38
CA ALA A 299 9.52 17.39 13.79
C ALA A 299 9.68 16.48 12.57
N LYS A 300 10.92 16.03 12.31
CA LYS A 300 11.22 15.17 11.15
C LYS A 300 11.34 13.73 11.57
N PRO A 301 10.89 12.77 10.76
CA PRO A 301 11.19 11.35 10.94
C PRO A 301 12.71 11.14 11.10
N GLY A 302 13.08 10.21 11.99
CA GLY A 302 14.47 9.95 12.34
C GLY A 302 14.96 10.68 13.61
N MET A 303 14.29 11.72 14.07
CA MET A 303 14.69 12.44 15.29
C MET A 303 14.52 11.57 16.53
N PRO A 304 15.55 11.49 17.41
CA PRO A 304 15.46 10.84 18.70
C PRO A 304 14.64 11.68 19.68
N GLY A 305 14.12 11.03 20.73
CA GLY A 305 13.38 11.68 21.79
C GLY A 305 12.80 10.69 22.79
N ALA A 306 12.02 11.21 23.72
CA ALA A 306 11.33 10.44 24.74
C ALA A 306 9.80 10.53 24.55
N GLY A 307 9.13 9.40 24.72
CA GLY A 307 7.68 9.35 24.78
C GLY A 307 7.21 9.17 26.22
N TYR A 308 6.25 9.96 26.62
CA TYR A 308 5.65 9.98 27.95
C TYR A 308 4.23 9.43 27.87
N VAL A 309 3.90 8.49 28.75
CA VAL A 309 2.59 7.85 28.85
C VAL A 309 2.04 7.95 30.26
N ARG A 310 0.72 8.12 30.39
CA ARG A 310 0.03 8.08 31.67
C ARG A 310 -0.36 6.65 32.05
N THR A 311 0.05 6.22 33.22
CA THR A 311 -0.35 4.94 33.83
C THR A 311 -1.45 5.11 34.88
N ALA A 312 -1.76 6.37 35.25
CA ALA A 312 -2.85 6.78 36.13
C ALA A 312 -3.39 8.15 35.66
N THR A 313 -4.55 8.55 36.19
CA THR A 313 -5.14 9.87 35.91
C THR A 313 -4.37 10.93 36.69
N VAL A 314 -3.34 11.48 36.09
CA VAL A 314 -2.47 12.53 36.66
C VAL A 314 -2.34 13.67 35.64
N ASP A 315 -2.28 14.90 36.13
CA ASP A 315 -2.05 16.06 35.27
C ASP A 315 -0.64 16.02 34.67
N TRP A 316 -0.51 16.56 33.46
CA TRP A 316 0.79 16.67 32.82
C TRP A 316 1.63 17.75 33.54
N PRO A 317 2.86 17.44 33.94
CA PRO A 317 3.75 18.44 34.51
C PRO A 317 4.04 19.54 33.47
N ALA A 318 4.33 20.75 33.98
CA ALA A 318 4.64 21.87 33.13
C ALA A 318 5.92 21.64 32.31
N ASN A 319 6.89 20.91 32.89
CA ASN A 319 8.14 20.50 32.22
C ASN A 319 8.22 18.97 32.20
N LEU A 320 8.45 18.41 31.02
CA LEU A 320 8.66 16.99 30.78
C LEU A 320 10.15 16.65 30.56
N GLN A 321 11.05 17.38 31.25
CA GLN A 321 12.49 17.11 31.18
C GLN A 321 12.93 16.12 32.23
#